data_b2703944bacc75f10536cb2dabc3942f
#
_entry.id   b2703944bacc75f10536cb2dabc3942f
#
_cell.length_a   1.000
_cell.length_b   1.000
_cell.length_c   1.000
_cell.angle_alpha   90.00
_cell.angle_beta   90.00
_cell.angle_gamma   90.00
#
_symmetry.space_group_name_H-M   'P 1'
#
loop_
_entity.id
_entity.type
_entity.pdbx_description
1 polymer ?
#
loop_
_entity_poly.entity_id
_entity_poly.type
_entity_poly.pdbx_seq_one_letter_code
_entity_poly.pdbx_strand_id
1 'polypeptide(L)'
;MAAERACELSEKPARVVQSTSQQESLLILIELDQALGAAANAERLAAALETIASGGVAAAARDDAQGRFRKGDAVGFADGEIVAWGGAGSTLAATIERLAQGAEIVTVIAGEEAPIPLAEVDAHVPAGVEIETHEGGQPSWWWLLAAQ
;
A
#
# COMPACT_ATOMS: atom_id res chain seq x y z
N MET A 1 12.21 19.65 -2.15
CA MET A 1 11.57 19.36 -0.84
C MET A 1 12.57 18.85 0.17
N ALA A 2 12.20 18.36 1.40
CA ALA A 2 13.19 18.02 2.43
C ALA A 2 14.23 16.97 2.01
N ALA A 3 13.78 15.90 1.34
CA ALA A 3 14.67 14.84 0.86
C ALA A 3 15.65 15.32 -0.23
N GLU A 4 15.19 16.16 -1.16
CA GLU A 4 16.03 16.75 -2.21
C GLU A 4 17.09 17.66 -1.58
N ARG A 5 16.68 18.47 -0.60
CA ARG A 5 17.63 19.29 0.14
C ARG A 5 18.66 18.48 0.93
N ALA A 6 18.24 17.34 1.49
CA ALA A 6 19.16 16.42 2.15
C ALA A 6 20.18 15.82 1.16
N CYS A 7 19.76 15.48 -0.05
CA CYS A 7 20.67 15.03 -1.10
C CYS A 7 21.69 16.10 -1.51
N GLU A 8 21.27 17.35 -1.64
CA GLU A 8 22.17 18.47 -1.98
C GLU A 8 23.24 18.72 -0.91
N LEU A 9 22.89 18.48 0.36
CA LEU A 9 23.79 18.68 1.50
C LEU A 9 24.65 17.44 1.83
N SER A 10 24.37 16.32 1.18
CA SER A 10 25.09 15.07 1.44
C SER A 10 26.50 15.09 0.87
N GLU A 11 27.47 14.75 1.68
CA GLU A 11 28.87 14.51 1.21
C GLU A 11 29.01 13.17 0.47
N LYS A 12 28.00 12.29 0.57
CA LYS A 12 27.96 11.01 -0.12
C LYS A 12 27.04 11.09 -1.36
N PRO A 13 27.30 10.29 -2.39
CA PRO A 13 26.36 10.16 -3.49
C PRO A 13 24.97 9.78 -2.98
N ALA A 14 24.00 10.62 -3.23
CA ALA A 14 22.61 10.43 -2.80
C ALA A 14 21.63 10.70 -3.94
N ARG A 15 20.51 10.01 -3.93
CA ARG A 15 19.40 10.18 -4.87
C ARG A 15 18.08 10.07 -4.11
N VAL A 16 17.06 10.78 -4.58
CA VAL A 16 15.68 10.64 -4.08
C VAL A 16 14.91 9.79 -5.06
N VAL A 17 14.23 8.77 -4.54
CA VAL A 17 13.19 8.02 -5.25
C VAL A 17 11.87 8.42 -4.60
N GLN A 18 10.92 8.92 -5.39
CA GLN A 18 9.64 9.40 -4.90
C GLN A 18 8.63 8.25 -4.94
N SER A 19 8.15 7.83 -3.78
CA SER A 19 7.00 6.94 -3.63
C SER A 19 5.80 7.74 -3.12
N THR A 20 4.59 7.26 -3.37
CA THR A 20 3.35 7.92 -2.95
C THR A 20 2.76 7.30 -1.69
N SER A 21 3.21 6.11 -1.32
CA SER A 21 2.71 5.36 -0.16
C SER A 21 3.82 4.68 0.65
N GLN A 22 3.49 4.32 1.90
CA GLN A 22 4.42 3.61 2.78
C GLN A 22 4.72 2.19 2.27
N GLN A 23 3.71 1.48 1.78
CA GLN A 23 3.84 0.13 1.26
C GLN A 23 4.69 0.09 -0.01
N GLU A 24 4.54 1.03 -0.93
CA GLU A 24 5.44 1.17 -2.08
C GLU A 24 6.89 1.32 -1.62
N SER A 25 7.12 2.23 -0.64
CA SER A 25 8.47 2.47 -0.12
C SER A 25 9.10 1.22 0.48
N LEU A 26 8.31 0.37 1.15
CA LEU A 26 8.79 -0.88 1.73
C LEU A 26 9.12 -1.91 0.65
N LEU A 27 8.22 -2.09 -0.31
CA LEU A 27 8.39 -3.11 -1.36
C LEU A 27 9.59 -2.83 -2.26
N ILE A 28 9.79 -1.59 -2.68
CA ILE A 28 10.94 -1.27 -3.53
C ILE A 28 12.30 -1.48 -2.84
N LEU A 29 12.37 -1.51 -1.50
CA LEU A 29 13.62 -1.77 -0.79
C LEU A 29 14.18 -3.18 -1.06
N ILE A 30 13.34 -4.13 -1.45
CA ILE A 30 13.76 -5.48 -1.85
C ILE A 30 14.64 -5.42 -3.10
N GLU A 31 14.38 -4.45 -3.97
CA GLU A 31 15.12 -4.23 -5.21
C GLU A 31 16.48 -3.52 -5.04
N LEU A 32 16.79 -3.07 -3.81
CA LEU A 32 18.05 -2.41 -3.53
C LEU A 32 19.23 -3.39 -3.63
N ASP A 33 20.19 -3.09 -4.51
CA ASP A 33 21.42 -3.85 -4.65
C ASP A 33 22.59 -3.07 -4.01
N GLN A 34 23.16 -3.62 -2.95
CA GLN A 34 24.26 -3.01 -2.22
C GLN A 34 25.56 -2.93 -3.04
N ALA A 35 25.69 -3.70 -4.11
CA ALA A 35 26.84 -3.64 -5.03
C ALA A 35 26.77 -2.47 -6.02
N LEU A 36 25.59 -1.86 -6.17
CA LEU A 36 25.35 -0.75 -7.07
C LEU A 36 25.51 0.60 -6.37
N GLY A 37 25.88 1.62 -7.16
CA GLY A 37 25.92 3.00 -6.69
C GLY A 37 24.51 3.63 -6.59
N ALA A 38 24.41 4.79 -5.93
CA ALA A 38 23.15 5.49 -5.68
C ALA A 38 22.33 5.78 -6.95
N ALA A 39 22.97 6.12 -8.07
CA ALA A 39 22.28 6.43 -9.31
C ALA A 39 21.60 5.18 -9.91
N ALA A 40 22.35 4.07 -10.04
CA ALA A 40 21.85 2.81 -10.58
C ALA A 40 20.72 2.22 -9.70
N ASN A 41 20.88 2.28 -8.38
CA ASN A 41 19.79 1.90 -7.46
C ASN A 41 18.56 2.78 -7.61
N ALA A 42 18.71 4.09 -7.77
CA ALA A 42 17.58 4.99 -7.96
C ALA A 42 16.78 4.67 -9.23
N GLU A 43 17.45 4.38 -10.33
CA GLU A 43 16.82 3.95 -11.59
C GLU A 43 16.07 2.61 -11.41
N ARG A 44 16.70 1.65 -10.76
CA ARG A 44 16.12 0.34 -10.49
C ARG A 44 14.87 0.45 -9.59
N LEU A 45 14.96 1.20 -8.50
CA LEU A 45 13.85 1.41 -7.58
C LEU A 45 12.70 2.20 -8.23
N ALA A 46 13.02 3.20 -9.07
CA ALA A 46 12.00 3.93 -9.81
C ALA A 46 11.24 3.03 -10.81
N ALA A 47 11.96 2.14 -11.50
CA ALA A 47 11.33 1.17 -12.39
C ALA A 47 10.44 0.17 -11.63
N ALA A 48 10.84 -0.29 -10.44
CA ALA A 48 10.04 -1.15 -9.60
C ALA A 48 8.74 -0.47 -9.13
N LEU A 49 8.78 0.84 -8.82
CA LEU A 49 7.57 1.59 -8.45
C LEU A 49 6.49 1.59 -9.53
N GLU A 50 6.87 1.56 -10.81
CA GLU A 50 5.91 1.56 -11.92
C GLU A 50 5.10 0.26 -12.01
N THR A 51 5.56 -0.80 -11.35
CA THR A 51 4.90 -2.12 -11.36
C THR A 51 4.05 -2.38 -10.10
N ILE A 52 4.06 -1.48 -9.13
CA ILE A 52 3.36 -1.63 -7.85
C ILE A 52 2.08 -0.80 -7.87
N ALA A 53 0.93 -1.45 -7.75
CA ALA A 53 -0.32 -0.79 -7.41
C ALA A 53 -0.49 -0.74 -5.88
N SER A 54 -0.88 0.41 -5.33
CA SER A 54 -1.00 0.58 -3.89
C SER A 54 -2.37 1.04 -3.44
N GLY A 55 -2.75 0.64 -2.23
CA GLY A 55 -4.05 0.98 -1.68
C GLY A 55 -4.13 0.71 -0.19
N GLY A 56 -5.36 0.68 0.30
CA GLY A 56 -5.61 0.36 1.71
C GLY A 56 -7.06 0.49 2.08
N VAL A 57 -7.39 0.03 3.27
CA VAL A 57 -8.73 0.15 3.86
C VAL A 57 -8.62 0.81 5.23
N ALA A 58 -9.48 1.77 5.49
CA ALA A 58 -9.55 2.48 6.76
C ALA A 58 -11.00 2.73 7.19
N ALA A 59 -11.21 3.08 8.45
CA ALA A 59 -12.49 3.60 8.90
C ALA A 59 -12.71 5.02 8.34
N ALA A 60 -13.90 5.30 7.82
CA ALA A 60 -14.29 6.63 7.41
C ALA A 60 -14.27 7.59 8.61
N ALA A 61 -13.47 8.65 8.53
CA ALA A 61 -13.36 9.66 9.58
C ALA A 61 -14.63 10.56 9.67
N ARG A 62 -15.43 10.61 8.61
CA ARG A 62 -16.66 11.41 8.47
C ARG A 62 -17.62 10.79 7.47
N ASP A 63 -18.86 11.25 7.48
CA ASP A 63 -19.83 10.90 6.45
C ASP A 63 -19.38 11.42 5.08
N ASP A 64 -19.67 10.64 4.04
CA ASP A 64 -19.43 11.05 2.66
C ASP A 64 -20.46 12.11 2.20
N ALA A 65 -20.01 13.13 1.52
CA ALA A 65 -20.87 14.19 1.01
C ALA A 65 -21.88 13.70 -0.05
N GLN A 66 -21.57 12.58 -0.72
CA GLN A 66 -22.45 11.95 -1.71
C GLN A 66 -23.32 10.84 -1.10
N GLY A 67 -23.22 10.59 0.20
CA GLY A 67 -24.01 9.60 0.91
C GLY A 67 -23.63 8.14 0.68
N ARG A 68 -22.42 7.88 0.16
CA ARG A 68 -21.93 6.51 -0.12
C ARG A 68 -21.63 5.71 1.16
N PHE A 69 -21.08 6.37 2.18
CA PHE A 69 -20.71 5.76 3.46
C PHE A 69 -20.87 6.75 4.61
N ARG A 70 -20.92 6.23 5.84
CA ARG A 70 -20.98 7.01 7.06
C ARG A 70 -19.67 6.91 7.83
N LYS A 71 -19.49 7.81 8.80
CA LYS A 71 -18.37 7.73 9.75
C LYS A 71 -18.32 6.36 10.41
N GLY A 72 -17.16 5.72 10.39
CA GLY A 72 -16.93 4.39 10.93
C GLY A 72 -17.09 3.24 9.93
N ASP A 73 -17.75 3.47 8.79
CA ASP A 73 -17.79 2.46 7.72
C ASP A 73 -16.39 2.24 7.15
N ALA A 74 -16.15 1.05 6.62
CA ALA A 74 -14.91 0.78 5.88
C ALA A 74 -14.90 1.57 4.57
N VAL A 75 -13.74 2.14 4.22
CA VAL A 75 -13.50 2.77 2.92
C VAL A 75 -12.20 2.22 2.35
N GLY A 76 -12.28 1.68 1.15
CA GLY A 76 -11.17 1.12 0.39
C GLY A 76 -10.66 2.08 -0.67
N PHE A 77 -9.35 2.19 -0.75
CA PHE A 77 -8.64 3.04 -1.69
C PHE A 77 -7.73 2.18 -2.58
N ALA A 78 -7.65 2.49 -3.85
CA ALA A 78 -6.66 1.95 -4.79
C ALA A 78 -6.14 3.11 -5.63
N ASP A 79 -4.82 3.27 -5.70
CA ASP A 79 -4.13 4.33 -6.46
C ASP A 79 -4.67 5.75 -6.15
N GLY A 80 -5.04 5.99 -4.89
CA GLY A 80 -5.58 7.27 -4.41
C GLY A 80 -7.08 7.49 -4.62
N GLU A 81 -7.78 6.58 -5.31
CA GLU A 81 -9.21 6.65 -5.57
C GLU A 81 -10.00 5.79 -4.58
N ILE A 82 -11.21 6.25 -4.18
CA ILE A 82 -12.14 5.43 -3.39
C ILE A 82 -12.79 4.39 -4.33
N VAL A 83 -12.54 3.11 -4.07
CA VAL A 83 -13.01 2.00 -4.92
C VAL A 83 -14.07 1.13 -4.25
N ALA A 84 -14.14 1.13 -2.92
CA ALA A 84 -15.10 0.31 -2.16
C ALA A 84 -15.47 0.97 -0.84
N TRP A 85 -16.64 0.62 -0.29
CA TRP A 85 -17.09 1.09 1.02
C TRP A 85 -18.15 0.17 1.62
N GLY A 86 -18.35 0.26 2.95
CA GLY A 86 -19.37 -0.47 3.70
C GLY A 86 -18.81 -1.38 4.78
N GLY A 87 -19.10 -2.68 4.73
CA GLY A 87 -18.58 -3.63 5.71
C GLY A 87 -17.09 -3.91 5.50
N ALA A 88 -16.34 -4.13 6.59
CA ALA A 88 -14.88 -4.29 6.53
C ALA A 88 -14.41 -5.40 5.58
N GLY A 89 -14.98 -6.61 5.70
CA GLY A 89 -14.57 -7.75 4.86
C GLY A 89 -14.91 -7.57 3.39
N SER A 90 -16.11 -7.08 3.07
CA SER A 90 -16.50 -6.82 1.67
C SER A 90 -15.69 -5.69 1.04
N THR A 91 -15.37 -4.66 1.82
CA THR A 91 -14.54 -3.55 1.35
C THR A 91 -13.10 -4.01 1.13
N LEU A 92 -12.53 -4.83 2.03
CA LEU A 92 -11.21 -5.42 1.85
C LEU A 92 -11.15 -6.27 0.58
N ALA A 93 -12.11 -7.20 0.41
CA ALA A 93 -12.18 -8.06 -0.77
C ALA A 93 -12.24 -7.25 -2.08
N ALA A 94 -13.13 -6.27 -2.16
CA ALA A 94 -13.29 -5.44 -3.35
C ALA A 94 -12.04 -4.57 -3.63
N THR A 95 -11.35 -4.11 -2.59
CA THR A 95 -10.11 -3.34 -2.75
C THR A 95 -8.98 -4.23 -3.25
N ILE A 96 -8.83 -5.44 -2.69
CA ILE A 96 -7.86 -6.42 -3.18
C ILE A 96 -8.16 -6.80 -4.64
N GLU A 97 -9.42 -7.10 -4.97
CA GLU A 97 -9.82 -7.42 -6.35
C GLU A 97 -9.45 -6.31 -7.34
N ARG A 98 -9.61 -5.06 -6.92
CA ARG A 98 -9.25 -3.91 -7.76
C ARG A 98 -7.74 -3.77 -7.96
N LEU A 99 -6.94 -4.00 -6.91
CA LEU A 99 -5.49 -3.91 -6.96
C LEU A 99 -4.84 -5.11 -7.67
N ALA A 100 -5.41 -6.31 -7.50
CA ALA A 100 -4.87 -7.54 -8.05
C ALA A 100 -5.01 -7.68 -9.58
N GLN A 101 -5.61 -6.68 -10.27
CA GLN A 101 -5.76 -6.73 -11.72
C GLN A 101 -4.41 -6.72 -12.42
N GLY A 102 -3.94 -7.89 -12.84
CA GLY A 102 -2.65 -8.07 -13.52
C GLY A 102 -1.47 -8.29 -12.59
N ALA A 103 -1.71 -8.37 -11.27
CA ALA A 103 -0.70 -8.69 -10.27
C ALA A 103 -0.69 -10.19 -9.97
N GLU A 104 0.48 -10.71 -9.59
CA GLU A 104 0.66 -12.11 -9.17
C GLU A 104 0.48 -12.25 -7.65
N ILE A 105 0.90 -11.24 -6.91
CA ILE A 105 0.90 -11.26 -5.44
C ILE A 105 0.33 -9.96 -4.86
N VAL A 106 -0.39 -10.08 -3.75
CA VAL A 106 -0.86 -8.94 -2.95
C VAL A 106 -0.30 -9.05 -1.54
N THR A 107 0.42 -8.01 -1.13
CA THR A 107 0.91 -7.85 0.24
C THR A 107 -0.13 -7.09 1.07
N VAL A 108 -0.52 -7.64 2.21
CA VAL A 108 -1.44 -7.05 3.18
C VAL A 108 -0.73 -6.78 4.50
N ILE A 109 -0.68 -5.54 4.93
CA ILE A 109 -0.08 -5.12 6.19
C ILE A 109 -1.20 -4.67 7.13
N ALA A 110 -1.46 -5.46 8.17
CA ALA A 110 -2.53 -5.18 9.13
C ALA A 110 -2.12 -4.10 10.14
N GLY A 111 -3.00 -3.14 10.35
CA GLY A 111 -2.87 -2.12 11.37
C GLY A 111 -3.39 -2.56 12.73
N GLU A 112 -3.13 -1.75 13.75
CA GLU A 112 -3.48 -2.02 15.16
C GLU A 112 -5.00 -2.23 15.36
N GLU A 113 -5.83 -1.50 14.62
CA GLU A 113 -7.29 -1.52 14.76
C GLU A 113 -7.99 -2.31 13.63
N ALA A 114 -7.28 -3.19 12.92
CA ALA A 114 -7.89 -4.01 11.87
C ALA A 114 -9.01 -4.89 12.44
N PRO A 115 -10.25 -4.77 11.94
CA PRO A 115 -11.40 -5.45 12.54
C PRO A 115 -11.48 -6.95 12.20
N ILE A 116 -10.67 -7.43 11.25
CA ILE A 116 -10.58 -8.84 10.88
C ILE A 116 -9.16 -9.30 11.22
N PRO A 117 -9.01 -10.41 11.99
CA PRO A 117 -7.70 -10.98 12.28
C PRO A 117 -6.95 -11.38 11.00
N LEU A 118 -5.64 -11.23 11.02
CA LEU A 118 -4.79 -11.53 9.86
C LEU A 118 -5.00 -12.95 9.31
N ALA A 119 -5.21 -13.91 10.21
CA ALA A 119 -5.48 -15.31 9.85
C ALA A 119 -6.79 -15.53 9.08
N GLU A 120 -7.70 -14.55 9.09
CA GLU A 120 -8.98 -14.63 8.38
C GLU A 120 -8.98 -13.82 7.06
N VAL A 121 -7.91 -13.09 6.77
CA VAL A 121 -7.80 -12.23 5.58
C VAL A 121 -7.88 -13.07 4.29
N ASP A 122 -7.29 -14.26 4.28
CA ASP A 122 -7.33 -15.18 3.13
C ASP A 122 -8.75 -15.49 2.64
N ALA A 123 -9.73 -15.51 3.54
CA ALA A 123 -11.14 -15.73 3.18
C ALA A 123 -11.76 -14.59 2.35
N HIS A 124 -11.08 -13.44 2.28
CA HIS A 124 -11.51 -12.24 1.55
C HIS A 124 -10.70 -12.01 0.27
N VAL A 125 -9.77 -12.91 -0.06
CA VAL A 125 -8.91 -12.81 -1.23
C VAL A 125 -9.60 -13.47 -2.44
N PRO A 126 -9.61 -12.83 -3.62
CA PRO A 126 -10.10 -13.44 -4.84
C PRO A 126 -9.32 -14.69 -5.22
N ALA A 127 -10.00 -15.66 -5.81
CA ALA A 127 -9.36 -16.91 -6.28
C ALA A 127 -8.25 -16.61 -7.30
N GLY A 128 -7.09 -17.23 -7.11
CA GLY A 128 -5.96 -17.12 -8.04
C GLY A 128 -5.00 -15.97 -7.73
N VAL A 129 -5.24 -15.23 -6.66
CA VAL A 129 -4.30 -14.20 -6.14
C VAL A 129 -3.49 -14.81 -5.00
N GLU A 130 -2.18 -14.73 -5.08
CA GLU A 130 -1.29 -15.08 -3.96
C GLU A 130 -1.27 -13.91 -2.96
N ILE A 131 -1.25 -14.22 -1.67
CA ILE A 131 -1.28 -13.21 -0.63
C ILE A 131 -0.12 -13.39 0.36
N GLU A 132 0.54 -12.30 0.68
CA GLU A 132 1.47 -12.19 1.81
C GLU A 132 0.87 -11.28 2.88
N THR A 133 0.86 -11.75 4.14
CA THR A 133 0.30 -11.01 5.25
C THR A 133 1.34 -10.65 6.29
N HIS A 134 1.32 -9.41 6.78
CA HIS A 134 2.24 -8.90 7.78
C HIS A 134 1.50 -8.11 8.86
N GLU A 135 1.96 -8.20 10.11
CA GLU A 135 1.53 -7.31 11.18
C GLU A 135 2.36 -6.02 11.13
N GLY A 136 1.72 -4.91 10.82
CA GLY A 136 2.36 -3.60 10.73
C GLY A 136 2.16 -2.74 11.97
N GLY A 137 1.02 -2.88 12.66
CA GLY A 137 0.68 -2.10 13.85
C GLY A 137 0.52 -0.60 13.60
N GLN A 138 0.36 -0.17 12.34
CA GLN A 138 0.14 1.23 12.00
C GLN A 138 -1.24 1.70 12.49
N PRO A 139 -1.33 2.93 13.01
CA PRO A 139 -2.62 3.52 13.37
C PRO A 139 -3.38 3.98 12.12
N SER A 140 -4.69 4.14 12.24
CA SER A 140 -5.60 4.74 11.25
C SER A 140 -5.90 3.91 10.00
N TRP A 141 -4.98 3.11 9.50
CA TRP A 141 -5.21 2.17 8.42
C TRP A 141 -5.44 0.78 8.97
N TRP A 142 -6.59 0.20 8.68
CA TRP A 142 -6.85 -1.20 9.01
C TRP A 142 -5.97 -2.14 8.21
N TRP A 143 -5.83 -1.86 6.91
CA TRP A 143 -4.91 -2.59 6.03
C TRP A 143 -4.26 -1.62 5.05
N LEU A 144 -2.96 -1.74 4.92
CA LEU A 144 -2.21 -1.22 3.78
C LEU A 144 -2.03 -2.36 2.79
N LEU A 145 -2.24 -2.07 1.51
CA LEU A 145 -2.26 -3.05 0.43
C LEU A 145 -1.29 -2.64 -0.65
N ALA A 146 -0.56 -3.61 -1.19
CA ALA A 146 0.21 -3.40 -2.41
C ALA A 146 0.16 -4.66 -3.28
N ALA A 147 0.09 -4.48 -4.60
CA ALA A 147 0.00 -5.54 -5.58
C ALA A 147 1.11 -5.38 -6.62
N GLN A 148 1.77 -6.50 -7.00
CA GLN A 148 2.88 -6.54 -7.95
C GLN A 148 2.88 -7.81 -8.79
#